data_179c4b934aefb80c8d74c06699e30d02
#
_entry.id   179c4b934aefb80c8d74c06699e30d02
#
_cell.length_a   1.000
_cell.length_b   1.000
_cell.length_c   1.000
_cell.angle_alpha   90.00
_cell.angle_beta   90.00
_cell.angle_gamma   90.00
#
_symmetry.space_group_name_H-M   'P 1'
#
loop_
_entity.id
_entity.type
_entity.pdbx_description
1 polymer ?
#
loop_
_entity_poly.entity_id
_entity_poly.type
_entity_poly.pdbx_seq_one_letter_code
_entity_poly.pdbx_strand_id
1 'polypeptide(L)'
;MAQVVRMAIIDVFKEAQHAGHVPPGYNPAQATKQPRNRVVRQRLSLDEWQAIFSAAEDHPPYLQCAMLLALVTGQRIGDISKMKFSDIWDDMLHVTQEKTGCRVAIPLSLRCMAIDISLREVIAQCRDAVVSKYLVHFRHSTSQAVRGDKVSASSITTTFKKARNHCGLTWAKGAAPTFHEQRSLSERLYREQGLNTQKLLGHKSQKMTDRYNDDRGKDWIIVAV
;
A
#
# COMPACT_ATOMS: atom_id res chain seq x y z
N MET A 1 -8.55 -10.75 -14.00
CA MET A 1 -8.15 -12.04 -14.63
C MET A 1 -8.05 -11.92 -16.15
N ALA A 2 -9.12 -11.62 -16.89
CA ALA A 2 -9.12 -11.61 -18.37
C ALA A 2 -8.04 -10.73 -19.04
N GLN A 3 -7.73 -9.53 -18.52
CA GLN A 3 -6.62 -8.71 -19.05
C GLN A 3 -5.25 -9.38 -18.90
N VAL A 4 -4.99 -10.04 -17.77
CA VAL A 4 -3.71 -10.71 -17.51
C VAL A 4 -3.55 -11.89 -18.46
N VAL A 5 -4.61 -12.68 -18.64
CA VAL A 5 -4.61 -13.80 -19.60
C VAL A 5 -4.36 -13.29 -21.02
N ARG A 6 -5.06 -12.24 -21.44
CA ARG A 6 -4.85 -11.64 -22.77
C ARG A 6 -3.40 -11.17 -22.96
N MET A 7 -2.81 -10.50 -21.98
CA MET A 7 -1.42 -10.06 -22.05
C MET A 7 -0.46 -11.25 -22.16
N ALA A 8 -0.64 -12.28 -21.33
CA ALA A 8 0.17 -13.49 -21.40
C ALA A 8 0.11 -14.17 -22.77
N ILE A 9 -1.10 -14.27 -23.37
CA ILE A 9 -1.26 -14.83 -24.71
C ILE A 9 -0.56 -13.95 -25.76
N ILE A 10 -0.66 -12.62 -25.67
CA ILE A 10 0.06 -11.70 -26.55
C ILE A 10 1.57 -11.96 -26.49
N ASP A 11 2.12 -12.14 -25.30
CA ASP A 11 3.55 -12.37 -25.10
C ASP A 11 3.97 -13.75 -25.64
N VAL A 12 3.17 -14.80 -25.45
CA VAL A 12 3.40 -16.13 -26.06
C VAL A 12 3.48 -16.05 -27.60
N PHE A 13 2.54 -15.32 -28.24
CA PHE A 13 2.59 -15.15 -29.70
C PHE A 13 3.80 -14.33 -30.17
N LYS A 14 4.28 -13.35 -29.39
CA LYS A 14 5.51 -12.64 -29.71
C LYS A 14 6.71 -13.59 -29.69
N GLU A 15 6.85 -14.40 -28.65
CA GLU A 15 7.93 -15.39 -28.56
C GLU A 15 7.81 -16.44 -29.70
N ALA A 16 6.63 -16.88 -30.06
CA ALA A 16 6.43 -17.79 -31.19
C ALA A 16 6.83 -17.17 -32.55
N GLN A 17 6.64 -15.85 -32.72
CA GLN A 17 7.14 -15.12 -33.89
C GLN A 17 8.69 -15.07 -33.89
N HIS A 18 9.31 -14.75 -32.76
CA HIS A 18 10.77 -14.72 -32.61
C HIS A 18 11.39 -16.10 -32.88
N ALA A 19 10.71 -17.18 -32.46
CA ALA A 19 11.14 -18.56 -32.71
C ALA A 19 10.82 -19.08 -34.13
N GLY A 20 10.15 -18.30 -34.97
CA GLY A 20 9.76 -18.71 -36.32
C GLY A 20 8.59 -19.72 -36.41
N HIS A 21 7.89 -19.94 -35.28
CA HIS A 21 6.74 -20.88 -35.25
C HIS A 21 5.47 -20.29 -35.87
N VAL A 22 5.36 -18.98 -35.94
CA VAL A 22 4.25 -18.28 -36.60
C VAL A 22 4.76 -17.10 -37.41
N PRO A 23 4.06 -16.65 -38.46
CA PRO A 23 4.51 -15.55 -39.31
C PRO A 23 4.65 -14.23 -38.51
N PRO A 24 5.59 -13.35 -38.89
CA PRO A 24 5.71 -12.01 -38.32
C PRO A 24 4.38 -11.25 -38.39
N GLY A 25 3.99 -10.59 -37.31
CA GLY A 25 2.73 -9.85 -37.19
C GLY A 25 1.49 -10.71 -36.87
N TYR A 26 1.58 -12.04 -36.91
CA TYR A 26 0.47 -12.92 -36.54
C TYR A 26 0.30 -12.99 -35.02
N ASN A 27 -0.67 -12.25 -34.47
CA ASN A 27 -1.01 -12.30 -33.06
C ASN A 27 -2.52 -12.11 -32.86
N PRO A 28 -3.32 -13.19 -32.90
CA PRO A 28 -4.78 -13.09 -32.81
C PRO A 28 -5.25 -12.51 -31.48
N ALA A 29 -4.48 -12.61 -30.40
CA ALA A 29 -4.82 -12.00 -29.12
C ALA A 29 -4.77 -10.46 -29.15
N GLN A 30 -3.96 -9.85 -30.03
CA GLN A 30 -3.94 -8.40 -30.22
C GLN A 30 -5.22 -7.90 -30.92
N ALA A 31 -5.80 -8.69 -31.81
CA ALA A 31 -7.05 -8.36 -32.50
C ALA A 31 -8.28 -8.42 -31.58
N THR A 32 -8.17 -9.04 -30.41
CA THR A 32 -9.28 -9.11 -29.46
C THR A 32 -9.47 -7.78 -28.73
N LYS A 33 -10.74 -7.43 -28.44
CA LYS A 33 -11.06 -6.24 -27.65
C LYS A 33 -10.51 -6.37 -26.23
N GLN A 34 -9.82 -5.32 -25.76
CA GLN A 34 -9.29 -5.30 -24.40
C GLN A 34 -10.42 -5.35 -23.36
N PRO A 35 -10.43 -6.33 -22.44
CA PRO A 35 -11.43 -6.40 -21.39
C PRO A 35 -11.40 -5.16 -20.51
N ARG A 36 -12.57 -4.57 -20.24
CA ARG A 36 -12.67 -3.45 -19.30
C ARG A 36 -12.73 -3.99 -17.88
N ASN A 37 -11.75 -3.60 -17.04
CA ASN A 37 -11.79 -3.89 -15.60
C ASN A 37 -12.53 -2.76 -14.89
N ARG A 38 -13.67 -3.08 -14.29
CA ARG A 38 -14.32 -2.17 -13.34
C ARG A 38 -13.67 -2.34 -11.97
N VAL A 39 -13.14 -1.25 -11.42
CA VAL A 39 -12.66 -1.24 -10.03
C VAL A 39 -13.87 -1.04 -9.13
N VAL A 40 -14.25 -2.10 -8.41
CA VAL A 40 -15.40 -2.10 -7.48
C VAL A 40 -14.99 -1.62 -6.08
N ARG A 41 -13.72 -1.83 -5.73
CA ARG A 41 -13.17 -1.52 -4.41
C ARG A 41 -13.25 -0.02 -4.12
N GLN A 42 -13.72 0.31 -2.92
CA GLN A 42 -13.82 1.70 -2.47
C GLN A 42 -12.45 2.25 -2.04
N ARG A 43 -12.30 3.58 -2.10
CA ARG A 43 -11.22 4.29 -1.43
C ARG A 43 -11.48 4.29 0.06
N LEU A 44 -10.42 4.10 0.84
CA LEU A 44 -10.47 4.20 2.30
C LEU A 44 -10.57 5.68 2.69
N SER A 45 -11.58 6.07 3.46
CA SER A 45 -11.66 7.39 4.08
C SER A 45 -10.85 7.45 5.37
N LEU A 46 -10.65 8.65 5.92
CA LEU A 46 -9.98 8.83 7.20
C LEU A 46 -10.81 8.22 8.34
N ASP A 47 -12.11 8.46 8.36
CA ASP A 47 -13.02 7.92 9.38
C ASP A 47 -13.05 6.37 9.36
N GLU A 48 -13.12 5.78 8.16
CA GLU A 48 -13.01 4.33 8.00
C GLU A 48 -11.66 3.80 8.50
N TRP A 49 -10.57 4.54 8.21
CA TRP A 49 -9.23 4.18 8.69
C TRP A 49 -9.16 4.22 10.22
N GLN A 50 -9.71 5.27 10.85
CA GLN A 50 -9.75 5.42 12.31
C GLN A 50 -10.55 4.30 12.97
N ALA A 51 -11.72 3.96 12.43
CA ALA A 51 -12.53 2.84 12.92
C ALA A 51 -11.79 1.51 12.85
N ILE A 52 -11.09 1.24 11.74
CA ILE A 52 -10.28 0.02 11.59
C ILE A 52 -9.06 0.06 12.54
N PHE A 53 -8.45 1.23 12.72
CA PHE A 53 -7.29 1.40 13.59
C PHE A 53 -7.65 1.16 15.06
N SER A 54 -8.80 1.65 15.53
CA SER A 54 -9.33 1.34 16.87
C SER A 54 -9.63 -0.14 17.02
N ALA A 55 -10.29 -0.78 16.05
CA ALA A 55 -10.53 -2.21 16.09
C ALA A 55 -9.22 -3.04 16.04
N ALA A 56 -8.12 -2.47 15.56
CA ALA A 56 -6.81 -3.13 15.55
C ALA A 56 -6.21 -3.30 16.96
N GLU A 57 -6.73 -2.63 17.99
CA GLU A 57 -6.30 -2.80 19.40
C GLU A 57 -6.54 -4.23 19.90
N ASP A 58 -7.60 -4.88 19.44
CA ASP A 58 -7.93 -6.26 19.77
C ASP A 58 -7.12 -7.30 18.95
N HIS A 59 -6.17 -6.83 18.15
CA HIS A 59 -5.35 -7.65 17.28
C HIS A 59 -3.85 -7.52 17.63
N PRO A 60 -2.98 -8.40 17.07
CA PRO A 60 -1.55 -8.31 17.35
C PRO A 60 -0.99 -6.90 17.09
N PRO A 61 -0.23 -6.34 18.04
CA PRO A 61 0.20 -4.92 18.03
C PRO A 61 0.98 -4.48 16.78
N TYR A 62 1.60 -5.42 16.06
CA TYR A 62 2.25 -5.12 14.80
C TYR A 62 1.31 -4.52 13.76
N LEU A 63 -0.03 -4.77 13.88
CA LEU A 63 -0.99 -4.24 12.92
C LEU A 63 -1.09 -2.73 13.01
N GLN A 64 -1.22 -2.17 14.23
CA GLN A 64 -1.28 -0.72 14.41
C GLN A 64 0.03 -0.05 13.95
N CYS A 65 1.21 -0.63 14.29
CA CYS A 65 2.50 -0.15 13.79
C CYS A 65 2.54 -0.14 12.25
N ALA A 66 2.09 -1.23 11.61
CA ALA A 66 2.06 -1.32 10.15
C ALA A 66 1.08 -0.32 9.51
N MET A 67 -0.08 -0.08 10.14
CA MET A 67 -1.08 0.89 9.67
C MET A 67 -0.56 2.33 9.78
N LEU A 68 0.07 2.69 10.89
CA LEU A 68 0.69 4.01 11.08
C LEU A 68 1.83 4.24 10.08
N LEU A 69 2.74 3.27 9.93
CA LEU A 69 3.81 3.35 8.93
C LEU A 69 3.24 3.49 7.51
N ALA A 70 2.18 2.75 7.18
CA ALA A 70 1.55 2.85 5.86
C ALA A 70 0.94 4.22 5.60
N LEU A 71 0.27 4.80 6.59
CA LEU A 71 -0.38 6.10 6.45
C LEU A 71 0.65 7.24 6.43
N VAL A 72 1.64 7.23 7.33
CA VAL A 72 2.61 8.32 7.45
C VAL A 72 3.66 8.27 6.35
N THR A 73 4.11 7.11 5.93
CA THR A 73 5.15 7.02 4.87
C THR A 73 4.58 6.86 3.46
N GLY A 74 3.32 6.45 3.33
CA GLY A 74 2.71 6.11 2.05
C GLY A 74 3.35 4.90 1.36
N GLN A 75 4.22 4.14 2.02
CA GLN A 75 4.94 3.02 1.37
C GLN A 75 4.06 1.78 1.20
N ARG A 76 4.47 0.88 0.31
CA ARG A 76 3.73 -0.37 0.05
C ARG A 76 3.92 -1.36 1.20
N ILE A 77 2.92 -2.21 1.42
CA ILE A 77 2.97 -3.24 2.48
C ILE A 77 4.22 -4.12 2.43
N GLY A 78 4.71 -4.47 1.23
CA GLY A 78 5.94 -5.23 1.05
C GLY A 78 7.18 -4.48 1.54
N ASP A 79 7.22 -3.16 1.31
CA ASP A 79 8.31 -2.31 1.79
C ASP A 79 8.21 -2.14 3.32
N ILE A 80 7.00 -1.85 3.84
CA ILE A 80 6.74 -1.71 5.29
C ILE A 80 7.16 -2.96 6.07
N SER A 81 6.82 -4.15 5.59
CA SER A 81 7.18 -5.41 6.25
C SER A 81 8.70 -5.65 6.35
N LYS A 82 9.49 -4.90 5.59
CA LYS A 82 10.96 -5.03 5.52
C LYS A 82 11.72 -3.90 6.20
N MET A 83 11.05 -2.80 6.59
CA MET A 83 11.66 -1.67 7.27
C MET A 83 12.38 -2.10 8.53
N LYS A 84 13.60 -1.61 8.72
CA LYS A 84 14.45 -1.92 9.87
C LYS A 84 14.79 -0.65 10.63
N PHE A 85 15.14 -0.81 11.90
CA PHE A 85 15.70 0.29 12.70
C PHE A 85 17.05 0.78 12.14
N SER A 86 17.82 -0.09 11.47
CA SER A 86 19.07 0.27 10.78
C SER A 86 18.88 1.10 9.51
N ASP A 87 17.65 1.19 9.00
CA ASP A 87 17.34 2.03 7.83
C ASP A 87 17.13 3.50 8.23
N ILE A 88 17.29 3.81 9.53
CA ILE A 88 17.10 5.16 10.09
C ILE A 88 18.48 5.75 10.37
N TRP A 89 18.86 6.76 9.61
CA TRP A 89 20.09 7.53 9.77
C TRP A 89 19.92 8.94 9.19
N ASP A 90 20.73 9.91 9.61
CA ASP A 90 20.64 11.33 9.24
C ASP A 90 19.21 11.92 9.38
N ASP A 91 18.52 11.57 10.47
CA ASP A 91 17.13 11.99 10.72
C ASP A 91 16.12 11.62 9.62
N MET A 92 16.42 10.60 8.84
CA MET A 92 15.56 10.09 7.76
C MET A 92 15.37 8.58 7.86
N LEU A 93 14.20 8.11 7.41
CA LEU A 93 13.94 6.70 7.12
C LEU A 93 14.24 6.44 5.64
N HIS A 94 15.16 5.55 5.35
CA HIS A 94 15.58 5.19 4.00
C HIS A 94 14.87 3.93 3.52
N VAL A 95 14.15 4.04 2.42
CA VAL A 95 13.35 2.94 1.86
C VAL A 95 13.77 2.67 0.42
N THR A 96 14.24 1.46 0.14
CA THR A 96 14.41 0.98 -1.24
C THR A 96 13.18 0.16 -1.61
N GLN A 97 12.34 0.71 -2.48
CA GLN A 97 11.09 0.07 -2.88
C GLN A 97 11.34 -1.20 -3.69
N GLU A 98 10.84 -2.35 -3.22
CA GLU A 98 11.05 -3.64 -3.87
C GLU A 98 10.51 -3.68 -5.32
N LYS A 99 9.32 -3.14 -5.54
CA LYS A 99 8.65 -3.20 -6.85
C LYS A 99 9.31 -2.34 -7.92
N THR A 100 9.96 -1.23 -7.55
CA THR A 100 10.41 -0.19 -8.50
C THR A 100 11.90 0.09 -8.43
N GLY A 101 12.60 -0.43 -7.40
CA GLY A 101 13.99 -0.08 -7.10
C GLY A 101 14.18 1.40 -6.68
N CYS A 102 13.10 2.18 -6.57
CA CYS A 102 13.20 3.58 -6.19
C CYS A 102 13.68 3.70 -4.74
N ARG A 103 14.64 4.60 -4.51
CA ARG A 103 15.16 4.94 -3.19
C ARG A 103 14.53 6.23 -2.72
N VAL A 104 13.87 6.17 -1.56
CA VAL A 104 13.18 7.31 -0.95
C VAL A 104 13.74 7.51 0.44
N ALA A 105 14.19 8.73 0.76
CA ALA A 105 14.54 9.15 2.12
C ALA A 105 13.39 10.01 2.66
N ILE A 106 12.82 9.61 3.79
CA ILE A 106 11.64 10.23 4.39
C ILE A 106 12.07 10.88 5.71
N PRO A 107 11.96 12.23 5.84
CA PRO A 107 12.32 12.89 7.08
C PRO A 107 11.53 12.38 8.29
N LEU A 108 12.19 12.15 9.41
CA LEU A 108 11.51 11.73 10.65
C LEU A 108 10.56 12.81 11.18
N SER A 109 10.76 14.07 10.78
CA SER A 109 9.87 15.19 11.08
C SER A 109 8.59 15.22 10.23
N LEU A 110 8.47 14.35 9.20
CA LEU A 110 7.24 14.27 8.40
C LEU A 110 6.05 13.98 9.31
N ARG A 111 5.09 14.91 9.37
CA ARG A 111 3.89 14.81 10.20
C ARG A 111 2.65 14.65 9.34
N CYS A 112 1.82 13.68 9.66
CA CYS A 112 0.49 13.55 9.12
C CYS A 112 -0.47 14.36 9.98
N MET A 113 -0.85 15.56 9.52
CA MET A 113 -1.68 16.50 10.30
C MET A 113 -3.06 15.94 10.61
N ALA A 114 -3.62 15.10 9.74
CA ALA A 114 -4.95 14.51 9.88
C ALA A 114 -5.09 13.61 11.13
N ILE A 115 -3.98 13.05 11.62
CA ILE A 115 -3.95 12.22 12.84
C ILE A 115 -2.91 12.74 13.84
N ASP A 116 -2.35 13.91 13.57
CA ASP A 116 -1.38 14.65 14.38
C ASP A 116 -0.19 13.81 14.90
N ILE A 117 0.42 13.01 14.02
CA ILE A 117 1.56 12.15 14.37
C ILE A 117 2.70 12.31 13.36
N SER A 118 3.93 12.39 13.85
CA SER A 118 5.15 12.39 13.04
C SER A 118 5.69 10.98 12.82
N LEU A 119 6.52 10.82 11.78
CA LEU A 119 7.20 9.54 11.53
C LEU A 119 8.11 9.15 12.70
N ARG A 120 8.73 10.11 13.37
CA ARG A 120 9.54 9.88 14.59
C ARG A 120 8.72 9.22 15.69
N GLU A 121 7.52 9.75 15.95
CA GLU A 121 6.60 9.21 16.95
C GLU A 121 6.11 7.81 16.59
N VAL A 122 5.80 7.58 15.31
CA VAL A 122 5.43 6.24 14.81
C VAL A 122 6.56 5.24 15.03
N ILE A 123 7.80 5.61 14.71
CA ILE A 123 8.97 4.74 14.91
C ILE A 123 9.19 4.48 16.41
N ALA A 124 8.97 5.47 17.28
CA ALA A 124 9.04 5.29 18.72
C ALA A 124 8.00 4.27 19.22
N GLN A 125 6.77 4.29 18.67
CA GLN A 125 5.73 3.30 19.00
C GLN A 125 6.07 1.89 18.48
N CYS A 126 6.88 1.78 17.42
CA CYS A 126 7.38 0.48 16.95
C CYS A 126 8.44 -0.13 17.87
N ARG A 127 9.05 0.67 18.78
CA ARG A 127 9.98 0.17 19.79
C ARG A 127 9.20 -0.35 20.99
N ASP A 128 9.48 -1.58 21.37
CA ASP A 128 8.89 -2.22 22.54
C ASP A 128 9.93 -3.03 23.31
N ALA A 129 9.49 -3.90 24.21
CA ALA A 129 10.38 -4.74 25.01
C ALA A 129 10.94 -5.95 24.23
N VAL A 130 10.77 -5.99 22.90
CA VAL A 130 11.26 -7.09 22.04
C VAL A 130 12.48 -6.61 21.27
N VAL A 131 13.58 -7.35 21.38
CA VAL A 131 14.76 -7.11 20.54
C VAL A 131 14.45 -7.57 19.11
N SER A 132 14.32 -6.62 18.20
CA SER A 132 14.08 -6.86 16.78
C SER A 132 14.88 -5.87 15.92
N LYS A 133 15.32 -6.33 14.75
CA LYS A 133 15.86 -5.43 13.72
C LYS A 133 14.79 -4.76 12.88
N TYR A 134 13.54 -5.25 12.92
CA TYR A 134 12.43 -4.78 12.09
C TYR A 134 11.51 -3.82 12.86
N LEU A 135 10.99 -2.79 12.19
CA LEU A 135 9.97 -1.89 12.76
C LEU A 135 8.66 -2.64 13.02
N VAL A 136 8.29 -3.55 12.09
CA VAL A 136 7.08 -4.37 12.21
C VAL A 136 7.49 -5.82 12.49
N HIS A 137 7.31 -6.25 13.72
CA HIS A 137 7.80 -7.54 14.21
C HIS A 137 6.79 -8.26 15.12
N PHE A 138 6.98 -9.56 15.32
CA PHE A 138 6.17 -10.34 16.24
C PHE A 138 6.59 -10.09 17.69
N ARG A 139 5.63 -9.77 18.57
CA ARG A 139 5.86 -9.63 20.01
C ARG A 139 5.90 -10.95 20.76
N HIS A 140 5.26 -11.98 20.22
CA HIS A 140 5.18 -13.33 20.80
C HIS A 140 5.52 -14.36 19.74
N SER A 141 6.15 -15.47 20.18
CA SER A 141 6.35 -16.63 19.31
C SER A 141 5.04 -17.40 19.14
N THR A 142 4.86 -17.94 17.93
CA THR A 142 3.76 -18.85 17.56
C THR A 142 4.36 -20.10 16.93
N SER A 143 3.55 -21.09 16.55
CA SER A 143 4.03 -22.25 15.80
C SER A 143 4.69 -21.90 14.45
N GLN A 144 4.45 -20.71 13.91
CA GLN A 144 4.91 -20.29 12.58
C GLN A 144 5.78 -19.04 12.58
N ALA A 145 6.02 -18.42 13.74
CA ALA A 145 6.76 -17.19 13.86
C ALA A 145 7.51 -17.09 15.18
N VAL A 146 8.72 -16.58 15.14
CA VAL A 146 9.56 -16.35 16.32
C VAL A 146 9.42 -14.90 16.76
N ARG A 147 9.42 -14.67 18.09
CA ARG A 147 9.45 -13.33 18.69
C ARG A 147 10.62 -12.51 18.13
N GLY A 148 10.34 -11.30 17.67
CA GLY A 148 11.33 -10.39 17.06
C GLY A 148 11.51 -10.58 15.56
N ASP A 149 10.97 -11.63 14.95
CA ASP A 149 10.98 -11.79 13.51
C ASP A 149 10.05 -10.79 12.81
N LYS A 150 10.37 -10.51 11.54
CA LYS A 150 9.53 -9.63 10.70
C LYS A 150 8.16 -10.23 10.46
N VAL A 151 7.15 -9.38 10.45
CA VAL A 151 5.80 -9.78 10.02
C VAL A 151 5.71 -9.76 8.50
N SER A 152 5.23 -10.83 7.91
CA SER A 152 5.05 -10.92 6.45
C SER A 152 3.93 -10.00 5.96
N ALA A 153 4.00 -9.54 4.72
CA ALA A 153 2.93 -8.76 4.08
C ALA A 153 1.59 -9.51 4.06
N SER A 154 1.61 -10.84 3.94
CA SER A 154 0.41 -11.68 3.98
C SER A 154 -0.21 -11.69 5.39
N SER A 155 0.61 -11.81 6.45
CA SER A 155 0.14 -11.73 7.84
C SER A 155 -0.50 -10.38 8.14
N ILE A 156 0.14 -9.27 7.75
CA ILE A 156 -0.41 -7.92 7.91
C ILE A 156 -1.76 -7.80 7.16
N THR A 157 -1.83 -8.28 5.91
CA THR A 157 -3.05 -8.25 5.11
C THR A 157 -4.19 -9.04 5.76
N THR A 158 -3.88 -10.23 6.28
CA THR A 158 -4.87 -11.10 6.92
C THR A 158 -5.38 -10.48 8.21
N THR A 159 -4.49 -9.94 9.04
CA THR A 159 -4.87 -9.32 10.32
C THR A 159 -5.63 -8.01 10.09
N PHE A 160 -5.22 -7.18 9.11
CA PHE A 160 -5.99 -6.00 8.70
C PHE A 160 -7.41 -6.36 8.26
N LYS A 161 -7.57 -7.43 7.47
CA LYS A 161 -8.90 -7.91 7.06
C LYS A 161 -9.77 -8.29 8.27
N LYS A 162 -9.18 -8.90 9.30
CA LYS A 162 -9.89 -9.25 10.53
C LYS A 162 -10.33 -7.98 11.27
N ALA A 163 -9.43 -7.04 11.55
CA ALA A 163 -9.73 -5.76 12.21
C ALA A 163 -10.81 -4.98 11.44
N ARG A 164 -10.65 -4.85 10.10
CA ARG A 164 -11.66 -4.22 9.24
C ARG A 164 -13.04 -4.87 9.37
N ASN A 165 -13.12 -6.19 9.44
CA ASN A 165 -14.40 -6.90 9.57
C ASN A 165 -15.02 -6.76 10.96
N HIS A 166 -14.23 -6.40 11.98
CA HIS A 166 -14.65 -6.19 13.37
C HIS A 166 -14.94 -4.73 13.70
N CYS A 167 -14.58 -3.77 12.85
CA CYS A 167 -14.69 -2.34 13.13
C CYS A 167 -16.14 -1.78 13.09
N GLY A 168 -17.14 -2.62 12.92
CA GLY A 168 -18.57 -2.22 12.90
C GLY A 168 -19.04 -1.63 11.56
N LEU A 169 -18.13 -1.36 10.61
CA LEU A 169 -18.49 -0.84 9.29
C LEU A 169 -18.79 -1.98 8.32
N THR A 170 -19.66 -1.68 7.34
CA THR A 170 -20.06 -2.63 6.30
C THR A 170 -19.79 -2.05 4.92
N TRP A 171 -19.45 -2.91 3.97
CA TRP A 171 -19.19 -2.54 2.59
C TRP A 171 -19.97 -3.45 1.65
N ALA A 172 -20.36 -2.93 0.49
CA ALA A 172 -20.95 -3.74 -0.56
C ALA A 172 -19.98 -4.88 -0.97
N LYS A 173 -20.53 -5.96 -1.51
CA LYS A 173 -19.74 -7.14 -1.92
C LYS A 173 -18.58 -6.74 -2.84
N GLY A 174 -17.36 -7.03 -2.43
CA GLY A 174 -16.14 -6.72 -3.18
C GLY A 174 -15.66 -5.26 -3.08
N ALA A 175 -16.40 -4.38 -2.38
CA ALA A 175 -16.04 -2.96 -2.23
C ALA A 175 -15.15 -2.67 -1.01
N ALA A 176 -15.07 -3.59 -0.04
CA ALA A 176 -14.31 -3.40 1.19
C ALA A 176 -12.84 -3.02 0.93
N PRO A 177 -12.29 -1.98 1.59
CA PRO A 177 -10.93 -1.52 1.40
C PRO A 177 -9.92 -2.58 1.84
N THR A 178 -8.78 -2.61 1.17
CA THR A 178 -7.64 -3.45 1.56
C THR A 178 -6.56 -2.60 2.20
N PHE A 179 -5.57 -3.24 2.81
CA PHE A 179 -4.40 -2.56 3.39
C PHE A 179 -3.74 -1.58 2.40
N HIS A 180 -3.74 -1.90 1.11
CA HIS A 180 -3.12 -1.06 0.08
C HIS A 180 -3.81 0.31 -0.10
N GLU A 181 -5.09 0.42 0.25
CA GLU A 181 -5.82 1.70 0.14
C GLU A 181 -5.29 2.77 1.13
N GLN A 182 -4.55 2.38 2.16
CA GLN A 182 -3.86 3.32 3.06
C GLN A 182 -2.83 4.18 2.31
N ARG A 183 -2.16 3.64 1.27
CA ARG A 183 -1.26 4.42 0.42
C ARG A 183 -2.00 5.49 -0.38
N SER A 184 -3.24 5.19 -0.82
CA SER A 184 -4.09 6.18 -1.47
C SER A 184 -4.60 7.24 -0.49
N LEU A 185 -4.95 6.82 0.74
CA LEU A 185 -5.33 7.76 1.80
C LEU A 185 -4.16 8.69 2.15
N SER A 186 -2.97 8.14 2.38
CA SER A 186 -1.73 8.88 2.62
C SER A 186 -1.48 9.94 1.53
N GLU A 187 -1.61 9.56 0.27
CA GLU A 187 -1.43 10.47 -0.87
C GLU A 187 -2.39 11.66 -0.79
N ARG A 188 -3.68 11.43 -0.56
CA ARG A 188 -4.70 12.48 -0.48
C ARG A 188 -4.46 13.41 0.70
N LEU A 189 -4.21 12.86 1.89
CA LEU A 189 -3.94 13.66 3.09
C LEU A 189 -2.70 14.55 2.94
N TYR A 190 -1.62 14.03 2.37
CA TYR A 190 -0.41 14.83 2.16
C TYR A 190 -0.53 15.81 1.00
N ARG A 191 -1.33 15.51 0.00
CA ARG A 191 -1.66 16.46 -1.08
C ARG A 191 -2.44 17.66 -0.52
N GLU A 192 -3.41 17.41 0.36
CA GLU A 192 -4.16 18.46 1.07
C GLU A 192 -3.23 19.32 1.95
N GLN A 193 -2.18 18.73 2.52
CA GLN A 193 -1.12 19.44 3.26
C GLN A 193 -0.14 20.20 2.34
N GLY A 194 -0.28 20.14 1.02
CA GLY A 194 0.60 20.81 0.05
C GLY A 194 1.95 20.12 -0.19
N LEU A 195 2.12 18.85 0.27
CA LEU A 195 3.36 18.12 0.06
C LEU A 195 3.45 17.54 -1.36
N ASN A 196 4.69 17.38 -1.83
CA ASN A 196 4.95 16.67 -3.09
C ASN A 196 4.80 15.16 -2.92
N THR A 197 3.58 14.66 -3.11
CA THR A 197 3.24 13.25 -2.94
C THR A 197 3.86 12.33 -3.99
N GLN A 198 4.23 12.84 -5.17
CA GLN A 198 4.98 12.09 -6.17
C GLN A 198 6.35 11.64 -5.61
N LYS A 199 7.07 12.56 -4.96
CA LYS A 199 8.36 12.26 -4.32
C LYS A 199 8.19 11.31 -3.14
N LEU A 200 7.21 11.56 -2.26
CA LEU A 200 6.92 10.70 -1.11
C LEU A 200 6.62 9.25 -1.54
N LEU A 201 5.82 9.09 -2.57
CA LEU A 201 5.45 7.78 -3.09
C LEU A 201 6.53 7.14 -3.98
N GLY A 202 7.57 7.87 -4.36
CA GLY A 202 8.62 7.39 -5.26
C GLY A 202 8.09 7.06 -6.66
N HIS A 203 7.16 7.88 -7.19
CA HIS A 203 6.59 7.69 -8.53
C HIS A 203 7.42 8.41 -9.60
N LYS A 204 7.71 7.71 -10.70
CA LYS A 204 8.45 8.28 -11.84
C LYS A 204 7.68 9.36 -12.60
N SER A 205 6.35 9.37 -12.54
CA SER A 205 5.50 10.35 -13.20
C SER A 205 4.31 10.77 -12.35
N GLN A 206 3.88 12.03 -12.51
CA GLN A 206 2.70 12.57 -11.83
C GLN A 206 1.44 11.76 -12.14
N LYS A 207 1.26 11.30 -13.38
CA LYS A 207 0.14 10.44 -13.78
C LYS A 207 -0.02 9.18 -12.93
N MET A 208 1.07 8.64 -12.38
CA MET A 208 1.01 7.49 -11.46
C MET A 208 0.47 7.91 -10.09
N THR A 209 0.78 9.12 -9.65
CA THR A 209 0.32 9.69 -8.38
C THR A 209 -1.16 10.04 -8.45
N ASP A 210 -1.61 10.63 -9.56
CA ASP A 210 -2.99 11.06 -9.76
C ASP A 210 -4.00 9.90 -9.72
N ARG A 211 -3.58 8.69 -10.06
CA ARG A 211 -4.41 7.48 -9.87
C ARG A 211 -4.75 7.18 -8.40
N TYR A 212 -3.97 7.67 -7.47
CA TYR A 212 -4.25 7.51 -6.03
C TYR A 212 -5.19 8.60 -5.52
N ASN A 213 -5.22 9.75 -6.19
CA ASN A 213 -6.14 10.85 -5.90
C ASN A 213 -7.53 10.67 -6.55
N ASP A 214 -7.68 9.75 -7.51
CA ASP A 214 -8.96 9.43 -8.14
C ASP A 214 -9.93 8.85 -7.10
N ASP A 215 -11.03 9.55 -6.85
CA ASP A 215 -12.13 9.19 -5.94
C ASP A 215 -13.01 8.05 -6.45
N ARG A 216 -12.73 7.61 -7.69
CA ARG A 216 -13.50 6.59 -8.43
C ARG A 216 -14.95 7.01 -8.71
N GLY A 217 -15.18 8.32 -8.87
CA GLY A 217 -16.46 8.88 -9.25
C GLY A 217 -17.49 8.92 -8.11
N LYS A 218 -17.05 9.03 -6.87
CA LYS A 218 -17.94 9.18 -5.70
C LYS A 218 -18.28 10.64 -5.42
N ASP A 219 -17.35 11.54 -5.71
CA ASP A 219 -17.53 12.97 -5.42
C ASP A 219 -18.22 13.69 -6.57
N TRP A 220 -19.04 14.66 -6.21
CA TRP A 220 -19.69 15.53 -7.17
C TRP A 220 -18.73 16.59 -7.69
N ILE A 221 -18.70 16.82 -9.00
CA ILE A 221 -18.01 17.96 -9.58
C ILE A 221 -18.84 19.21 -9.29
N ILE A 222 -18.38 20.03 -8.35
CA ILE A 222 -19.04 21.29 -8.02
C ILE A 222 -18.57 22.34 -9.03
N VAL A 223 -19.51 22.84 -9.85
CA VAL A 223 -19.26 23.96 -10.76
C VAL A 223 -19.46 25.25 -9.96
N ALA A 224 -18.38 25.99 -9.72
CA ALA A 224 -18.48 27.34 -9.19
C ALA A 224 -19.09 28.25 -10.30
N VAL A 225 -20.14 29.04 -9.94
CA VAL A 225 -20.80 30.03 -10.81
C VAL A 225 -20.28 31.41 -10.47
#